data_1d38756dc9044e56eaf61f8abcd4e0da
#
_entry.id   1d38756dc9044e56eaf61f8abcd4e0da
#
_cell.length_a   1.000
_cell.length_b   1.000
_cell.length_c   1.000
_cell.angle_alpha   90.00
_cell.angle_beta   90.00
_cell.angle_gamma   90.00
#
_symmetry.space_group_name_H-M   'P 1'
#
loop_
_entity.id
_entity.type
_entity.pdbx_description
1 polymer ?
#
loop_
_entity_poly.entity_id
_entity_poly.type
_entity_poly.pdbx_seq_one_letter_code
_entity_poly.pdbx_strand_id
1 'polypeptide(L)'
;MMLRGWLGLVVACLSTTVAAEVLHVGFGTHKPPYVFEGEPRGLEYELVDRAAQHAGFELTAYYAPIERLHLMLRRGEIDAIATTHERSGVEAFYSDVYIHYHNVAVSLAKRGYRIERISDLGQYSVSAFQRARLLLGPEFERMTLNNPRYREEALQINRNRLLYSGRSEVVVGDKRIIRYFDQEVAEQVDVTQPLAWFEIFPPTPYRVGFRRDEQRQRFDRGLRILRESGEYRRIERRYLTD
;
A
#
# COMPACT_ATOMS: atom_id res chain seq x y z
N MET A 1 77.11 -23.83 -0.50
CA MET A 1 76.05 -23.55 0.47
C MET A 1 75.06 -22.58 -0.20
N MET A 2 74.00 -23.14 -0.82
CA MET A 2 73.00 -22.28 -1.63
C MET A 2 71.80 -21.99 -0.78
N LEU A 3 71.54 -20.67 -0.48
CA LEU A 3 70.32 -20.24 0.13
C LEU A 3 69.22 -20.07 -0.97
N ARG A 4 68.17 -20.88 -0.86
CA ARG A 4 66.93 -20.74 -1.65
C ARG A 4 66.01 -19.80 -0.90
N GLY A 5 65.86 -18.56 -1.40
CA GLY A 5 64.85 -17.62 -0.92
C GLY A 5 63.46 -18.00 -1.46
N TRP A 6 62.49 -18.23 -0.58
CA TRP A 6 61.09 -18.37 -0.91
C TRP A 6 60.43 -16.97 -0.95
N LEU A 7 60.02 -16.56 -2.14
CA LEU A 7 59.19 -15.39 -2.31
C LEU A 7 57.72 -15.77 -2.08
N GLY A 8 57.18 -15.44 -0.92
CA GLY A 8 55.75 -15.66 -0.64
C GLY A 8 54.92 -14.59 -1.36
N LEU A 9 54.09 -15.02 -2.33
CA LEU A 9 53.14 -14.16 -3.02
C LEU A 9 51.92 -13.91 -2.10
N VAL A 10 51.79 -12.70 -1.50
CA VAL A 10 50.63 -12.28 -0.75
C VAL A 10 49.58 -11.79 -1.75
N VAL A 11 48.59 -12.62 -2.01
CA VAL A 11 47.38 -12.21 -2.79
C VAL A 11 46.48 -11.42 -1.86
N ALA A 12 46.48 -10.10 -1.98
CA ALA A 12 45.53 -9.20 -1.31
C ALA A 12 44.16 -9.31 -2.01
N CYS A 13 43.21 -10.04 -1.41
CA CYS A 13 41.81 -10.03 -1.83
C CYS A 13 41.21 -8.63 -1.55
N LEU A 14 41.17 -7.79 -2.57
CA LEU A 14 40.39 -6.55 -2.53
C LEU A 14 38.91 -6.89 -2.52
N SER A 15 38.30 -6.93 -1.34
CA SER A 15 36.86 -7.02 -1.19
C SER A 15 36.26 -5.68 -1.64
N THR A 16 35.79 -5.59 -2.88
CA THR A 16 34.98 -4.45 -3.35
C THR A 16 33.64 -4.50 -2.62
N THR A 17 33.45 -3.62 -1.64
CA THR A 17 32.13 -3.36 -1.07
C THR A 17 31.28 -2.69 -2.16
N VAL A 18 30.40 -3.46 -2.81
CA VAL A 18 29.37 -2.89 -3.69
C VAL A 18 28.41 -2.17 -2.78
N ALA A 19 28.40 -0.83 -2.84
CA ALA A 19 27.39 -0.02 -2.17
C ALA A 19 26.00 -0.43 -2.71
N ALA A 20 25.03 -0.60 -1.81
CA ALA A 20 23.67 -0.90 -2.22
C ALA A 20 23.12 0.25 -3.08
N GLU A 21 22.44 -0.09 -4.17
CA GLU A 21 21.76 0.87 -5.03
C GLU A 21 20.57 1.45 -4.26
N VAL A 22 20.45 2.78 -4.19
CA VAL A 22 19.31 3.45 -3.56
C VAL A 22 18.07 3.30 -4.44
N LEU A 23 16.96 2.85 -3.84
CA LEU A 23 15.66 2.73 -4.48
C LEU A 23 14.67 3.73 -3.86
N HIS A 24 14.28 4.74 -4.62
CA HIS A 24 13.31 5.75 -4.20
C HIS A 24 11.88 5.24 -4.39
N VAL A 25 11.17 4.96 -3.30
CA VAL A 25 9.82 4.38 -3.33
C VAL A 25 8.78 5.35 -2.78
N GLY A 26 7.74 5.62 -3.58
CA GLY A 26 6.56 6.37 -3.17
C GLY A 26 5.58 5.48 -2.41
N PHE A 27 5.23 5.88 -1.19
CA PHE A 27 4.12 5.32 -0.41
C PHE A 27 2.99 6.34 -0.34
N GLY A 28 1.75 5.87 -0.20
CA GLY A 28 0.62 6.76 0.06
C GLY A 28 0.81 7.52 1.39
N THR A 29 -0.06 8.48 1.65
CA THR A 29 -0.12 9.17 2.94
C THR A 29 -0.41 8.20 4.08
N HIS A 30 -0.35 8.70 5.32
CA HIS A 30 -0.60 7.93 6.55
C HIS A 30 -1.80 6.99 6.46
N LYS A 31 -1.57 5.67 6.56
CA LYS A 31 -2.57 4.59 6.47
C LYS A 31 -2.22 3.38 7.36
N PRO A 32 -2.12 3.57 8.66
CA PRO A 32 -1.88 2.46 9.59
C PRO A 32 -2.96 1.37 9.48
N PRO A 33 -2.60 0.11 9.74
CA PRO A 33 -1.30 -0.39 10.20
C PRO A 33 -0.29 -0.66 9.05
N TYR A 34 -0.61 -0.27 7.83
CA TYR A 34 0.19 -0.56 6.63
C TYR A 34 1.38 0.38 6.44
N VAL A 35 1.17 1.68 6.61
CA VAL A 35 2.19 2.72 6.46
C VAL A 35 1.99 3.78 7.54
N PHE A 36 3.05 4.06 8.30
CA PHE A 36 3.14 5.18 9.23
C PHE A 36 3.99 6.26 8.57
N GLU A 37 3.37 7.37 8.16
CA GLU A 37 4.05 8.43 7.44
C GLU A 37 5.20 9.03 8.26
N GLY A 38 6.39 9.08 7.66
CA GLY A 38 7.60 9.58 8.31
C GLY A 38 8.31 8.58 9.22
N GLU A 39 7.78 7.36 9.36
CA GLU A 39 8.38 6.30 10.18
C GLU A 39 8.71 5.07 9.33
N PRO A 40 9.84 4.38 9.58
CA PRO A 40 10.24 3.17 8.83
C PRO A 40 9.49 1.93 9.35
N ARG A 41 8.17 1.99 9.47
CA ARG A 41 7.33 0.91 9.96
C ARG A 41 5.96 0.84 9.32
N GLY A 42 5.31 -0.29 9.49
CA GLY A 42 4.01 -0.64 8.93
C GLY A 42 4.10 -1.87 8.06
N LEU A 43 3.02 -2.65 8.02
CA LEU A 43 3.00 -3.93 7.30
C LEU A 43 3.49 -3.78 5.86
N GLU A 44 2.92 -2.84 5.13
CA GLU A 44 3.25 -2.61 3.74
C GLU A 44 4.67 -2.07 3.56
N TYR A 45 5.04 -1.08 4.39
CA TYR A 45 6.39 -0.51 4.37
C TYR A 45 7.45 -1.60 4.56
N GLU A 46 7.32 -2.41 5.61
CA GLU A 46 8.32 -3.44 5.93
C GLU A 46 8.38 -4.56 4.88
N LEU A 47 7.25 -4.96 4.29
CA LEU A 47 7.26 -5.95 3.20
C LEU A 47 8.03 -5.43 1.98
N VAL A 48 7.82 -4.17 1.60
CA VAL A 48 8.51 -3.54 0.45
C VAL A 48 9.99 -3.32 0.77
N ASP A 49 10.32 -2.82 1.96
CA ASP A 49 11.69 -2.57 2.40
C ASP A 49 12.51 -3.87 2.45
N ARG A 50 11.98 -4.94 3.06
CA ARG A 50 12.68 -6.22 3.15
C ARG A 50 12.84 -6.90 1.79
N ALA A 51 11.83 -6.82 0.92
CA ALA A 51 11.97 -7.31 -0.45
C ALA A 51 13.05 -6.52 -1.22
N ALA A 52 13.11 -5.20 -1.04
CA ALA A 52 14.15 -4.36 -1.63
C ALA A 52 15.55 -4.71 -1.10
N GLN A 53 15.71 -4.92 0.20
CA GLN A 53 16.97 -5.34 0.82
C GLN A 53 17.46 -6.69 0.27
N HIS A 54 16.58 -7.69 0.17
CA HIS A 54 16.89 -8.98 -0.45
C HIS A 54 17.24 -8.87 -1.95
N ALA A 55 16.81 -7.79 -2.60
CA ALA A 55 17.14 -7.45 -3.99
C ALA A 55 18.45 -6.66 -4.13
N GLY A 56 19.13 -6.32 -3.02
CA GLY A 56 20.35 -5.53 -2.98
C GLY A 56 20.12 -4.01 -3.14
N PHE A 57 18.94 -3.53 -2.74
CA PHE A 57 18.61 -2.10 -2.69
C PHE A 57 18.62 -1.58 -1.25
N GLU A 58 18.91 -0.29 -1.12
CA GLU A 58 18.63 0.51 0.07
C GLU A 58 17.40 1.40 -0.21
N LEU A 59 16.31 1.24 0.55
CA LEU A 59 15.06 1.93 0.30
C LEU A 59 15.06 3.34 0.90
N THR A 60 14.66 4.32 0.09
CA THR A 60 14.33 5.68 0.53
C THR A 60 12.85 5.93 0.27
N ALA A 61 12.07 6.19 1.33
CA ALA A 61 10.63 6.37 1.25
C ALA A 61 10.22 7.81 0.99
N TYR A 62 9.24 8.00 0.10
CA TYR A 62 8.54 9.25 -0.16
C TYR A 62 7.06 9.11 0.16
N TYR A 63 6.50 10.05 0.89
CA TYR A 63 5.09 10.01 1.31
C TYR A 63 4.34 11.17 0.65
N ALA A 64 3.29 10.87 -0.09
CA ALA A 64 2.45 11.87 -0.73
C ALA A 64 1.09 11.27 -1.14
N PRO A 65 0.07 12.10 -1.46
CA PRO A 65 -1.14 11.64 -2.12
C PRO A 65 -0.81 10.88 -3.41
N ILE A 66 -1.57 9.83 -3.70
CA ILE A 66 -1.26 8.89 -4.79
C ILE A 66 -1.13 9.58 -6.16
N GLU A 67 -1.93 10.61 -6.43
CA GLU A 67 -1.86 11.39 -7.67
C GLU A 67 -0.49 12.09 -7.83
N ARG A 68 0.05 12.61 -6.74
CA ARG A 68 1.37 13.23 -6.75
C ARG A 68 2.46 12.18 -6.99
N LEU A 69 2.36 11.02 -6.36
CA LEU A 69 3.32 9.92 -6.56
C LEU A 69 3.32 9.43 -8.01
N HIS A 70 2.14 9.35 -8.66
CA HIS A 70 2.04 9.02 -10.08
C HIS A 70 2.78 10.05 -10.96
N LEU A 71 2.66 11.34 -10.63
CA LEU A 71 3.39 12.40 -11.35
C LEU A 71 4.91 12.26 -11.13
N MET A 72 5.34 12.04 -9.89
CA MET A 72 6.75 11.85 -9.53
C MET A 72 7.37 10.65 -10.25
N LEU A 73 6.66 9.51 -10.34
CA LEU A 73 7.12 8.34 -11.09
C LEU A 73 7.32 8.67 -12.58
N ARG A 74 6.32 9.31 -13.22
CA ARG A 74 6.42 9.72 -14.63
C ARG A 74 7.57 10.68 -14.90
N ARG A 75 7.89 11.56 -13.95
CA ARG A 75 9.01 12.53 -14.06
C ARG A 75 10.36 11.91 -13.70
N GLY A 76 10.39 10.69 -13.19
CA GLY A 76 11.61 10.03 -12.74
C GLY A 76 12.17 10.58 -11.43
N GLU A 77 11.35 11.27 -10.64
CA GLU A 77 11.70 11.77 -9.31
C GLU A 77 11.73 10.66 -8.26
N ILE A 78 11.02 9.55 -8.51
CA ILE A 78 11.06 8.29 -7.76
C ILE A 78 11.18 7.11 -8.72
N ASP A 79 11.66 5.97 -8.21
CA ASP A 79 11.89 4.75 -9.00
C ASP A 79 10.67 3.82 -9.00
N ALA A 80 9.88 3.85 -7.93
CA ALA A 80 8.76 2.95 -7.77
C ALA A 80 7.63 3.56 -6.92
N ILE A 81 6.43 2.99 -7.04
CA ILE A 81 5.24 3.31 -6.21
C ILE A 81 4.69 2.03 -5.63
N ALA A 82 4.45 2.01 -4.32
CA ALA A 82 3.70 0.96 -3.63
C ALA A 82 2.18 1.15 -3.76
N THR A 83 1.39 0.15 -3.35
CA THR A 83 -0.09 0.17 -3.31
C THR A 83 -0.72 0.49 -4.67
N THR A 84 -0.22 -0.11 -5.73
CA THR A 84 -0.75 0.09 -7.09
C THR A 84 -0.95 -1.25 -7.81
N HIS A 85 -1.49 -1.23 -9.02
CA HIS A 85 -1.57 -2.34 -9.96
C HIS A 85 -1.92 -1.82 -11.36
N GLU A 86 -2.03 -2.69 -12.35
CA GLU A 86 -2.18 -2.37 -13.78
C GLU A 86 -3.38 -1.46 -14.07
N ARG A 87 -4.45 -1.57 -13.28
CA ARG A 87 -5.66 -0.73 -13.44
C ARG A 87 -5.53 0.68 -12.85
N SER A 88 -4.43 0.99 -12.16
CA SER A 88 -4.24 2.31 -11.55
C SER A 88 -4.16 3.45 -12.55
N GLY A 89 -3.98 3.14 -13.84
CA GLY A 89 -3.78 4.12 -14.91
C GLY A 89 -2.39 4.75 -14.93
N VAL A 90 -1.41 4.12 -14.27
CA VAL A 90 0.00 4.50 -14.31
C VAL A 90 0.73 3.55 -15.25
N GLU A 91 1.52 4.08 -16.15
CA GLU A 91 2.46 3.31 -16.94
C GLU A 91 3.67 2.93 -16.08
N ALA A 92 3.81 1.64 -15.80
CA ALA A 92 4.87 1.10 -14.95
C ALA A 92 5.08 -0.39 -15.21
N PHE A 93 6.22 -0.93 -14.78
CA PHE A 93 6.49 -2.36 -14.71
C PHE A 93 6.05 -2.88 -13.35
N TYR A 94 4.99 -3.68 -13.31
CA TYR A 94 4.37 -4.13 -12.08
C TYR A 94 5.03 -5.40 -11.55
N SER A 95 5.31 -5.43 -10.24
CA SER A 95 5.85 -6.60 -9.54
C SER A 95 4.82 -7.73 -9.42
N ASP A 96 5.21 -8.86 -8.87
CA ASP A 96 4.28 -9.81 -8.29
C ASP A 96 3.46 -9.14 -7.16
N VAL A 97 2.25 -9.67 -6.90
CA VAL A 97 1.39 -9.19 -5.80
C VAL A 97 2.15 -9.36 -4.49
N TYR A 98 2.38 -8.29 -3.75
CA TYR A 98 3.09 -8.37 -2.47
C TYR A 98 2.18 -8.30 -1.25
N ILE A 99 0.96 -7.75 -1.39
CA ILE A 99 -0.01 -7.62 -0.31
C ILE A 99 -1.45 -7.64 -0.84
N HIS A 100 -2.41 -8.04 0.00
CA HIS A 100 -3.83 -7.88 -0.27
C HIS A 100 -4.47 -6.98 0.79
N TYR A 101 -5.33 -6.06 0.35
CA TYR A 101 -6.17 -5.27 1.25
C TYR A 101 -7.59 -5.84 1.28
N HIS A 102 -8.24 -5.73 2.44
CA HIS A 102 -9.62 -6.15 2.64
C HIS A 102 -10.54 -4.92 2.66
N ASN A 103 -10.88 -4.45 1.47
CA ASN A 103 -11.79 -3.33 1.33
C ASN A 103 -13.22 -3.76 1.63
N VAL A 104 -13.95 -2.89 2.30
CA VAL A 104 -15.35 -3.06 2.70
C VAL A 104 -16.13 -1.78 2.44
N ALA A 105 -17.45 -1.89 2.36
CA ALA A 105 -18.32 -0.74 2.53
C ALA A 105 -18.79 -0.69 4.00
N VAL A 106 -18.91 0.51 4.56
CA VAL A 106 -19.35 0.70 5.94
C VAL A 106 -20.31 1.88 6.06
N SER A 107 -21.34 1.74 6.88
CA SER A 107 -22.31 2.81 7.21
C SER A 107 -22.57 2.85 8.72
N LEU A 108 -23.23 3.91 9.20
CA LEU A 108 -23.79 3.90 10.55
C LEU A 108 -24.91 2.88 10.63
N ALA A 109 -24.89 1.97 11.61
CA ALA A 109 -25.85 0.88 11.76
C ALA A 109 -27.32 1.39 11.89
N LYS A 110 -27.51 2.56 12.51
CA LYS A 110 -28.83 3.21 12.66
C LYS A 110 -29.50 3.54 11.34
N ARG A 111 -28.77 3.56 10.22
CA ARG A 111 -29.32 3.82 8.88
C ARG A 111 -30.12 2.63 8.33
N GLY A 112 -29.85 1.40 8.82
CA GLY A 112 -30.56 0.20 8.40
C GLY A 112 -30.39 -0.16 6.92
N TYR A 113 -29.29 0.25 6.28
CA TYR A 113 -29.05 -0.01 4.86
C TYR A 113 -28.84 -1.48 4.58
N ARG A 114 -29.32 -1.93 3.42
CA ARG A 114 -29.05 -3.25 2.86
C ARG A 114 -28.14 -3.12 1.66
N ILE A 115 -26.91 -3.62 1.78
CA ILE A 115 -25.89 -3.55 0.73
C ILE A 115 -25.32 -4.96 0.59
N GLU A 116 -25.71 -5.67 -0.46
CA GLU A 116 -25.36 -7.07 -0.71
C GLU A 116 -24.32 -7.18 -1.85
N ARG A 117 -24.21 -6.16 -2.69
CA ARG A 117 -23.33 -6.10 -3.86
C ARG A 117 -22.89 -4.68 -4.16
N ILE A 118 -21.83 -4.55 -4.96
CA ILE A 118 -21.22 -3.26 -5.29
C ILE A 118 -22.22 -2.29 -5.96
N SER A 119 -23.10 -2.80 -6.82
CA SER A 119 -24.10 -1.95 -7.51
C SER A 119 -25.08 -1.27 -6.56
N ASP A 120 -25.34 -1.84 -5.38
CA ASP A 120 -26.26 -1.24 -4.40
C ASP A 120 -25.74 0.07 -3.83
N LEU A 121 -24.41 0.29 -3.88
CA LEU A 121 -23.76 1.55 -3.47
C LEU A 121 -24.23 2.76 -4.30
N GLY A 122 -24.75 2.53 -5.50
CA GLY A 122 -25.25 3.60 -6.37
C GLY A 122 -26.41 4.42 -5.77
N GLN A 123 -27.10 3.87 -4.77
CA GLN A 123 -28.24 4.53 -4.10
C GLN A 123 -27.81 5.52 -3.01
N TYR A 124 -26.54 5.52 -2.60
CA TYR A 124 -26.03 6.24 -1.44
C TYR A 124 -24.96 7.27 -1.84
N SER A 125 -24.73 8.26 -0.99
CA SER A 125 -23.49 9.04 -1.06
C SER A 125 -22.33 8.16 -0.60
N VAL A 126 -21.30 8.05 -1.44
CA VAL A 126 -20.16 7.16 -1.19
C VAL A 126 -18.87 7.96 -1.16
N SER A 127 -18.11 7.83 -0.08
CA SER A 127 -16.75 8.35 0.02
C SER A 127 -15.75 7.20 0.03
N ALA A 128 -14.74 7.23 -0.85
CA ALA A 128 -13.72 6.20 -0.98
C ALA A 128 -12.31 6.81 -0.93
N PHE A 129 -11.29 5.97 -0.94
CA PHE A 129 -9.90 6.41 -1.03
C PHE A 129 -9.55 6.84 -2.47
N GLN A 130 -8.49 7.63 -2.60
CA GLN A 130 -8.05 8.17 -3.89
C GLN A 130 -7.75 7.03 -4.89
N ARG A 131 -8.28 7.13 -6.10
CA ARG A 131 -8.26 6.11 -7.17
C ARG A 131 -9.04 4.81 -6.89
N ALA A 132 -9.84 4.75 -5.85
CA ALA A 132 -10.69 3.59 -5.57
C ALA A 132 -11.52 3.18 -6.80
N ARG A 133 -12.02 4.16 -7.56
CA ARG A 133 -12.77 3.92 -8.80
C ARG A 133 -12.04 2.96 -9.74
N LEU A 134 -10.73 3.12 -9.91
CA LEU A 134 -9.92 2.29 -10.80
C LEU A 134 -9.44 1.00 -10.12
N LEU A 135 -9.09 1.10 -8.83
CA LEU A 135 -8.44 0.03 -8.10
C LEU A 135 -9.40 -1.07 -7.64
N LEU A 136 -10.68 -0.75 -7.36
CA LEU A 136 -11.66 -1.73 -6.87
C LEU A 136 -12.40 -2.52 -7.95
N GLY A 137 -11.99 -2.36 -9.20
CA GLY A 137 -12.46 -3.19 -10.29
C GLY A 137 -13.60 -2.58 -11.11
N PRO A 138 -13.97 -3.24 -12.25
CA PRO A 138 -14.85 -2.65 -13.25
C PRO A 138 -16.29 -2.47 -12.77
N GLU A 139 -16.77 -3.27 -11.82
CA GLU A 139 -18.11 -3.12 -11.28
C GLU A 139 -18.21 -1.85 -10.43
N PHE A 140 -17.20 -1.61 -9.55
CA PHE A 140 -17.14 -0.40 -8.75
C PHE A 140 -16.97 0.84 -9.63
N GLU A 141 -16.11 0.77 -10.67
CA GLU A 141 -15.95 1.85 -11.63
C GLU A 141 -17.28 2.23 -12.31
N ARG A 142 -18.06 1.26 -12.81
CA ARG A 142 -19.37 1.53 -13.41
C ARG A 142 -20.35 2.16 -12.39
N MET A 143 -20.36 1.66 -11.15
CA MET A 143 -21.18 2.24 -10.08
C MET A 143 -20.82 3.71 -9.85
N THR A 144 -19.52 4.05 -9.75
CA THR A 144 -19.07 5.42 -9.48
C THR A 144 -19.37 6.39 -10.61
N LEU A 145 -19.28 5.95 -11.88
CA LEU A 145 -19.60 6.79 -13.04
C LEU A 145 -21.07 7.20 -13.09
N ASN A 146 -21.95 6.36 -12.53
CA ASN A 146 -23.40 6.61 -12.48
C ASN A 146 -23.88 7.19 -11.14
N ASN A 147 -22.96 7.47 -10.20
CA ASN A 147 -23.30 8.00 -8.88
C ASN A 147 -22.74 9.43 -8.70
N PRO A 148 -23.55 10.48 -8.90
CA PRO A 148 -23.11 11.88 -8.75
C PRO A 148 -22.73 12.25 -7.32
N ARG A 149 -23.08 11.41 -6.32
CA ARG A 149 -22.73 11.58 -4.91
C ARG A 149 -21.48 10.78 -4.50
N TYR A 150 -20.76 10.19 -5.48
CA TYR A 150 -19.47 9.55 -5.25
C TYR A 150 -18.36 10.60 -5.16
N ARG A 151 -17.41 10.38 -4.23
CA ARG A 151 -16.18 11.18 -4.12
C ARG A 151 -15.02 10.35 -3.56
N GLU A 152 -13.82 10.84 -3.82
CA GLU A 152 -12.57 10.24 -3.31
C GLU A 152 -11.85 11.21 -2.38
N GLU A 153 -11.33 10.69 -1.27
CA GLU A 153 -10.60 11.45 -0.25
C GLU A 153 -9.11 11.10 -0.31
N ALA A 154 -8.26 12.11 -0.38
CA ALA A 154 -6.81 11.93 -0.39
C ALA A 154 -6.27 11.47 0.97
N LEU A 155 -6.88 11.94 2.07
CA LEU A 155 -6.50 11.59 3.44
C LEU A 155 -7.46 10.54 4.01
N GLN A 156 -6.90 9.46 4.53
CA GLN A 156 -7.67 8.34 5.08
C GLN A 156 -8.63 8.78 6.20
N ILE A 157 -8.15 9.61 7.11
CA ILE A 157 -8.90 10.11 8.26
C ILE A 157 -10.20 10.86 7.89
N ASN A 158 -10.25 11.50 6.73
CA ASN A 158 -11.42 12.27 6.32
C ASN A 158 -12.65 11.37 6.13
N ARG A 159 -12.47 10.14 5.68
CA ARG A 159 -13.59 9.20 5.50
C ARG A 159 -14.28 8.88 6.82
N ASN A 160 -13.52 8.66 7.90
CA ASN A 160 -14.08 8.41 9.23
C ASN A 160 -14.86 9.64 9.74
N ARG A 161 -14.31 10.86 9.55
CA ARG A 161 -15.02 12.09 9.89
C ARG A 161 -16.34 12.23 9.12
N LEU A 162 -16.34 11.93 7.82
CA LEU A 162 -17.53 12.00 6.97
C LEU A 162 -18.57 10.96 7.36
N LEU A 163 -18.13 9.73 7.73
CA LEU A 163 -19.00 8.64 8.16
C LEU A 163 -19.73 9.00 9.46
N TYR A 164 -18.98 9.31 10.52
CA TYR A 164 -19.55 9.55 11.84
C TYR A 164 -20.33 10.85 11.93
N SER A 165 -19.97 11.89 11.13
CA SER A 165 -20.77 13.13 11.01
C SER A 165 -22.02 12.96 10.15
N GLY A 166 -22.21 11.80 9.51
CA GLY A 166 -23.34 11.53 8.60
C GLY A 166 -23.29 12.27 7.26
N ARG A 167 -22.18 12.94 6.94
CA ARG A 167 -21.98 13.66 5.67
C ARG A 167 -21.72 12.73 4.49
N SER A 168 -21.32 11.49 4.73
CA SER A 168 -21.31 10.40 3.78
C SER A 168 -22.14 9.24 4.34
N GLU A 169 -23.04 8.71 3.53
CA GLU A 169 -23.90 7.59 3.94
C GLU A 169 -23.13 6.29 4.01
N VAL A 170 -22.21 6.10 3.08
CA VAL A 170 -21.33 4.91 3.00
C VAL A 170 -19.88 5.36 2.79
N VAL A 171 -18.97 4.70 3.46
CA VAL A 171 -17.53 4.83 3.25
C VAL A 171 -16.98 3.51 2.74
N VAL A 172 -16.05 3.58 1.77
CA VAL A 172 -15.36 2.42 1.20
C VAL A 172 -13.87 2.52 1.47
N GLY A 173 -13.29 1.46 2.01
CA GLY A 173 -11.86 1.38 2.30
C GLY A 173 -11.47 0.09 3.00
N ASP A 174 -10.18 -0.08 3.26
CA ASP A 174 -9.69 -1.22 4.02
C ASP A 174 -10.19 -1.16 5.47
N LYS A 175 -10.69 -2.30 5.95
CA LYS A 175 -11.31 -2.43 7.27
C LYS A 175 -10.40 -2.06 8.42
N ARG A 176 -9.10 -2.40 8.33
CA ARG A 176 -8.11 -2.09 9.38
C ARG A 176 -7.78 -0.60 9.41
N ILE A 177 -7.66 0.02 8.22
CA ILE A 177 -7.44 1.47 8.13
C ILE A 177 -8.62 2.22 8.74
N ILE A 178 -9.86 1.85 8.40
CA ILE A 178 -11.05 2.50 8.96
C ILE A 178 -11.05 2.36 10.49
N ARG A 179 -10.83 1.16 11.04
CA ARG A 179 -10.79 0.93 12.49
C ARG A 179 -9.69 1.71 13.20
N TYR A 180 -8.51 1.84 12.57
CA TYR A 180 -7.43 2.63 13.14
C TYR A 180 -7.84 4.09 13.31
N PHE A 181 -8.42 4.69 12.28
CA PHE A 181 -8.83 6.09 12.30
C PHE A 181 -10.06 6.37 13.15
N ASP A 182 -10.83 5.37 13.60
CA ASP A 182 -11.89 5.57 14.59
C ASP A 182 -11.31 6.21 15.88
N GLN A 183 -10.15 5.74 16.33
CA GLN A 183 -9.49 6.31 17.52
C GLN A 183 -8.97 7.73 17.27
N GLU A 184 -8.44 7.99 16.09
CA GLU A 184 -7.85 9.29 15.72
C GLU A 184 -8.91 10.40 15.57
N VAL A 185 -10.17 10.07 15.30
CA VAL A 185 -11.25 11.05 15.13
C VAL A 185 -12.17 11.16 16.34
N ALA A 186 -11.92 10.40 17.41
CA ALA A 186 -12.80 10.31 18.58
C ALA A 186 -13.06 11.64 19.30
N GLU A 187 -12.10 12.57 19.25
CA GLU A 187 -12.28 13.92 19.82
C GLU A 187 -13.11 14.86 18.91
N GLN A 188 -13.36 14.47 17.66
CA GLN A 188 -13.98 15.32 16.65
C GLN A 188 -15.39 14.88 16.27
N VAL A 189 -15.67 13.58 16.41
CA VAL A 189 -16.96 12.96 16.06
C VAL A 189 -17.28 11.84 17.06
N ASP A 190 -18.56 11.52 17.19
CA ASP A 190 -19.01 10.42 18.07
C ASP A 190 -18.75 9.07 17.40
N VAL A 191 -17.63 8.43 17.77
CA VAL A 191 -17.23 7.09 17.28
C VAL A 191 -17.87 5.95 18.06
N THR A 192 -18.70 6.22 19.08
CA THR A 192 -19.45 5.20 19.81
C THR A 192 -20.66 4.68 19.03
N GLN A 193 -21.03 5.37 17.95
CA GLN A 193 -22.11 4.95 17.06
C GLN A 193 -21.77 3.62 16.38
N PRO A 194 -22.65 2.59 16.51
CA PRO A 194 -22.40 1.29 15.87
C PRO A 194 -22.32 1.38 14.35
N LEU A 195 -21.40 0.59 13.76
CA LEU A 195 -21.20 0.49 12.33
C LEU A 195 -21.78 -0.83 11.77
N ALA A 196 -22.34 -0.73 10.58
CA ALA A 196 -22.70 -1.89 9.74
C ALA A 196 -21.62 -2.06 8.67
N TRP A 197 -21.03 -3.28 8.58
CA TRP A 197 -19.94 -3.63 7.68
C TRP A 197 -20.44 -4.55 6.57
N PHE A 198 -20.11 -4.25 5.33
CA PHE A 198 -20.55 -4.99 4.15
C PHE A 198 -19.32 -5.49 3.40
N GLU A 199 -19.09 -6.81 3.46
CA GLU A 199 -17.96 -7.53 2.85
C GLU A 199 -18.27 -7.86 1.37
N ILE A 200 -18.46 -6.82 0.55
CA ILE A 200 -18.91 -6.93 -0.85
C ILE A 200 -17.77 -6.88 -1.87
N PHE A 201 -16.53 -6.67 -1.41
CA PHE A 201 -15.36 -6.62 -2.28
C PHE A 201 -14.49 -7.87 -2.11
N PRO A 202 -13.95 -8.42 -3.20
CA PRO A 202 -12.88 -9.41 -3.08
C PRO A 202 -11.62 -8.77 -2.50
N PRO A 203 -10.68 -9.56 -1.94
CA PRO A 203 -9.37 -9.05 -1.55
C PRO A 203 -8.71 -8.32 -2.72
N THR A 204 -8.26 -7.08 -2.48
CA THR A 204 -7.65 -6.25 -3.52
C THR A 204 -6.14 -6.52 -3.56
N PRO A 205 -5.62 -7.11 -4.65
CA PRO A 205 -4.19 -7.35 -4.79
C PRO A 205 -3.45 -6.06 -5.10
N TYR A 206 -2.35 -5.80 -4.40
CA TYR A 206 -1.47 -4.68 -4.71
C TYR A 206 -0.08 -5.14 -5.12
N ARG A 207 0.51 -4.36 -6.00
CA ARG A 207 1.84 -4.52 -6.58
C ARG A 207 2.65 -3.26 -6.37
N VAL A 208 3.96 -3.37 -6.52
CA VAL A 208 4.84 -2.20 -6.68
C VAL A 208 4.98 -1.93 -8.17
N GLY A 209 4.74 -0.70 -8.59
CA GLY A 209 4.94 -0.25 -9.96
C GLY A 209 6.28 0.44 -10.10
N PHE A 210 7.17 -0.11 -10.94
CA PHE A 210 8.53 0.38 -11.17
C PHE A 210 8.64 1.15 -12.48
N ARG A 211 9.51 2.13 -12.52
CA ARG A 211 9.86 2.85 -13.74
C ARG A 211 10.76 2.02 -14.67
N ARG A 212 11.56 1.10 -14.13
CA ARG A 212 12.49 0.23 -14.87
C ARG A 212 12.20 -1.24 -14.60
N ASP A 213 12.12 -2.05 -15.67
CA ASP A 213 11.84 -3.48 -15.56
C ASP A 213 12.95 -4.27 -14.83
N GLU A 214 14.20 -3.84 -14.97
CA GLU A 214 15.32 -4.46 -14.26
C GLU A 214 15.15 -4.38 -12.73
N GLN A 215 14.74 -3.20 -12.21
CA GLN A 215 14.48 -3.03 -10.78
C GLN A 215 13.29 -3.90 -10.33
N ARG A 216 12.23 -3.95 -11.15
CA ARG A 216 11.08 -4.82 -10.89
C ARG A 216 11.49 -6.30 -10.82
N GLN A 217 12.30 -6.80 -11.76
CA GLN A 217 12.77 -8.18 -11.76
C GLN A 217 13.63 -8.51 -10.54
N ARG A 218 14.50 -7.59 -10.13
CA ARG A 218 15.31 -7.74 -8.91
C ARG A 218 14.40 -7.77 -7.67
N PHE A 219 13.43 -6.86 -7.58
CA PHE A 219 12.47 -6.80 -6.49
C PHE A 219 11.65 -8.09 -6.38
N ASP A 220 11.16 -8.66 -7.49
CA ASP A 220 10.40 -9.92 -7.48
C ASP A 220 11.24 -11.09 -6.97
N ARG A 221 12.55 -11.12 -7.27
CA ARG A 221 13.47 -12.10 -6.65
C ARG A 221 13.58 -11.89 -5.14
N GLY A 222 13.73 -10.66 -4.69
CA GLY A 222 13.78 -10.32 -3.27
C GLY A 222 12.48 -10.67 -2.54
N LEU A 223 11.33 -10.40 -3.14
CA LEU A 223 10.02 -10.75 -2.61
C LEU A 223 9.85 -12.28 -2.46
N ARG A 224 10.38 -13.05 -3.41
CA ARG A 224 10.38 -14.51 -3.33
C ARG A 224 11.23 -15.00 -2.14
N ILE A 225 12.45 -14.49 -1.99
CA ILE A 225 13.33 -14.81 -0.85
C ILE A 225 12.63 -14.46 0.48
N LEU A 226 12.01 -13.29 0.56
CA LEU A 226 11.25 -12.85 1.74
C LEU A 226 10.14 -13.85 2.13
N ARG A 227 9.45 -14.42 1.14
CA ARG A 227 8.40 -15.43 1.37
C ARG A 227 8.97 -16.77 1.78
N GLU A 228 9.98 -17.26 1.07
CA GLU A 228 10.60 -18.56 1.29
C GLU A 228 11.32 -18.65 2.66
N SER A 229 11.92 -17.55 3.12
CA SER A 229 12.55 -17.47 4.45
C SER A 229 11.54 -17.45 5.61
N GLY A 230 10.26 -17.32 5.34
CA GLY A 230 9.21 -17.14 6.34
C GLY A 230 9.20 -15.77 7.02
N GLU A 231 10.06 -14.84 6.63
CA GLU A 231 10.13 -13.48 7.16
C GLU A 231 8.85 -12.70 6.84
N TYR A 232 8.30 -12.88 5.63
CA TYR A 232 7.02 -12.31 5.24
C TYR A 232 5.92 -12.58 6.29
N ARG A 233 5.75 -13.85 6.70
CA ARG A 233 4.75 -14.22 7.73
C ARG A 233 5.07 -13.66 9.11
N ARG A 234 6.35 -13.46 9.45
CA ARG A 234 6.74 -12.83 10.73
C ARG A 234 6.34 -11.36 10.75
N ILE A 235 6.51 -10.66 9.62
CA ILE A 235 6.08 -9.27 9.46
C ILE A 235 4.55 -9.19 9.56
N GLU A 236 3.81 -10.00 8.81
CA GLU A 236 2.34 -10.02 8.88
C GLU A 236 1.82 -10.17 10.31
N ARG A 237 2.32 -11.14 11.07
CA ARG A 237 1.88 -11.40 12.46
C ARG A 237 2.09 -10.22 13.41
N ARG A 238 3.00 -9.29 13.13
CA ARG A 238 3.18 -8.09 13.96
C ARG A 238 2.07 -7.06 13.81
N TYR A 239 1.42 -7.05 12.65
CA TYR A 239 0.45 -6.02 12.28
C TYR A 239 -0.98 -6.55 12.13
N LEU A 240 -1.15 -7.85 11.95
CA LEU A 240 -2.43 -8.50 11.70
C LEU A 240 -2.87 -9.35 12.91
N THR A 241 -2.72 -8.82 14.11
CA THR A 241 -3.42 -9.35 15.31
C THR A 241 -4.89 -8.96 15.17
N ASP A 242 -5.77 -9.96 15.14
CA ASP A 242 -7.24 -9.82 15.09
C ASP A 242 -7.79 -9.13 16.35
#